data_adf3b5d09af61bf967d4a74f0efb1e92
#
_entry.id   adf3b5d09af61bf967d4a74f0efb1e92
#
_cell.length_a   1.000
_cell.length_b   1.000
_cell.length_c   1.000
_cell.angle_alpha   90.00
_cell.angle_beta   90.00
_cell.angle_gamma   90.00
#
_symmetry.space_group_name_H-M   'P 1'
#
loop_
_entity.id
_entity.type
_entity.pdbx_description
1 polymer ?
#
loop_
_entity_poly.entity_id
_entity_poly.type
_entity_poly.pdbx_seq_one_letter_code
_entity_poly.pdbx_strand_id
1 'polypeptide(L)'
;MRNVLILSLLIPHLIIGPSVALASSADEHTLLALILQQLQRIDTLGHEAEASAAALQARYAFDYSRFTRDLERMRQGITDYLHPYRAQPRDPVELSGDYRHESPEAQP
;
A
#
# COMPACT_ATOMS: atom_id res chain seq x y z
N MET A 1 -62.12 -0.35 40.28
CA MET A 1 -61.68 0.61 39.28
C MET A 1 -60.13 0.61 39.25
N ARG A 2 -59.55 -0.07 38.32
CA ARG A 2 -58.08 -0.17 38.20
C ARG A 2 -57.68 0.51 36.93
N ASN A 3 -57.11 1.71 37.07
CA ASN A 3 -56.55 2.45 35.97
C ASN A 3 -55.20 1.83 35.59
N VAL A 4 -55.18 1.13 34.48
CA VAL A 4 -53.95 0.63 33.90
C VAL A 4 -53.40 1.77 33.03
N LEU A 5 -52.44 2.51 33.59
CA LEU A 5 -51.61 3.46 32.83
C LEU A 5 -50.63 2.68 31.96
N ILE A 6 -50.98 2.52 30.69
CA ILE A 6 -50.06 2.01 29.69
C ILE A 6 -49.09 3.14 29.38
N LEU A 7 -47.89 3.11 30.01
CA LEU A 7 -46.78 3.98 29.68
C LEU A 7 -46.16 3.48 28.37
N SER A 8 -46.61 4.08 27.26
CA SER A 8 -46.02 3.84 25.95
C SER A 8 -44.61 4.42 25.93
N LEU A 9 -43.62 3.55 26.05
CA LEU A 9 -42.20 3.89 25.92
C LEU A 9 -41.89 4.14 24.46
N LEU A 10 -41.95 5.40 24.05
CA LEU A 10 -41.55 5.85 22.74
C LEU A 10 -40.00 5.77 22.67
N ILE A 11 -39.48 4.66 22.12
CA ILE A 11 -38.08 4.50 21.84
C ILE A 11 -37.79 5.30 20.56
N PRO A 12 -37.02 6.41 20.60
CA PRO A 12 -36.62 7.05 19.38
C PRO A 12 -35.62 6.12 18.65
N HIS A 13 -36.05 5.55 17.54
CA HIS A 13 -35.17 4.86 16.61
C HIS A 13 -34.16 5.89 16.05
N LEU A 14 -32.98 5.94 16.64
CA LEU A 14 -31.85 6.64 16.09
C LEU A 14 -31.41 5.89 14.83
N ILE A 15 -31.93 6.29 13.68
CA ILE A 15 -31.47 5.82 12.38
C ILE A 15 -30.07 6.39 12.18
N ILE A 16 -29.04 5.62 12.60
CA ILE A 16 -27.67 5.86 12.21
C ILE A 16 -27.58 5.44 10.74
N GLY A 17 -27.89 6.39 9.84
CA GLY A 17 -27.62 6.19 8.42
C GLY A 17 -26.12 5.99 8.21
N PRO A 18 -25.68 5.14 7.24
CA PRO A 18 -24.27 5.05 6.90
C PRO A 18 -23.82 6.43 6.41
N SER A 19 -23.02 7.09 7.24
CA SER A 19 -22.30 8.28 6.80
C SER A 19 -21.30 7.82 5.75
N VAL A 20 -21.66 7.97 4.47
CA VAL A 20 -20.70 7.90 3.39
C VAL A 20 -19.81 9.13 3.59
N ALA A 21 -18.74 8.95 4.37
CA ALA A 21 -17.70 9.94 4.45
C ALA A 21 -17.12 10.05 3.04
N LEU A 22 -17.47 11.12 2.35
CA LEU A 22 -16.75 11.54 1.15
C LEU A 22 -15.32 11.79 1.62
N ALA A 23 -14.41 10.86 1.30
CA ALA A 23 -12.99 11.04 1.57
C ALA A 23 -12.58 12.39 0.97
N SER A 24 -12.20 13.33 1.83
CA SER A 24 -11.70 14.61 1.35
C SER A 24 -10.35 14.40 0.69
N SER A 25 -9.95 15.30 -0.22
CA SER A 25 -8.61 15.23 -0.82
C SER A 25 -7.50 15.23 0.24
N ALA A 26 -7.74 15.85 1.40
CA ALA A 26 -6.83 15.82 2.54
C ALA A 26 -6.69 14.41 3.13
N ASP A 27 -7.77 13.64 3.21
CA ASP A 27 -7.73 12.25 3.67
C ASP A 27 -6.98 11.35 2.69
N GLU A 28 -7.22 11.53 1.39
CA GLU A 28 -6.47 10.83 0.33
C GLU A 28 -4.98 11.11 0.42
N HIS A 29 -4.58 12.38 0.52
CA HIS A 29 -3.17 12.77 0.65
C HIS A 29 -2.51 12.15 1.90
N THR A 30 -3.24 12.12 3.00
CA THR A 30 -2.77 11.49 4.24
C THR A 30 -2.55 9.99 4.06
N LEU A 31 -3.49 9.29 3.42
CA LEU A 31 -3.37 7.86 3.14
C LEU A 31 -2.21 7.55 2.19
N LEU A 32 -2.03 8.37 1.15
CA LEU A 32 -0.91 8.21 0.22
C LEU A 32 0.44 8.47 0.92
N ALA A 33 0.51 9.44 1.84
CA ALA A 33 1.71 9.66 2.65
C ALA A 33 2.02 8.45 3.55
N LEU A 34 0.99 7.81 4.12
CA LEU A 34 1.17 6.56 4.87
C LEU A 34 1.65 5.42 3.97
N ILE A 35 1.14 5.32 2.75
CA ILE A 35 1.62 4.33 1.76
C ILE A 35 3.11 4.55 1.48
N LEU A 36 3.57 5.79 1.29
CA LEU A 36 4.98 6.10 1.11
C LEU A 36 5.84 5.60 2.28
N GLN A 37 5.38 5.77 3.52
CA GLN A 37 6.06 5.24 4.69
C GLN A 37 6.14 3.71 4.68
N GLN A 38 5.06 3.04 4.27
CA GLN A 38 5.05 1.58 4.18
C GLN A 38 6.00 1.08 3.07
N LEU A 39 6.04 1.74 1.92
CA LEU A 39 6.97 1.42 0.84
C LEU A 39 8.43 1.56 1.31
N GLN A 40 8.73 2.57 2.13
CA GLN A 40 10.05 2.73 2.73
C GLN A 40 10.40 1.56 3.67
N ARG A 41 9.45 1.09 4.46
CA ARG A 41 9.64 -0.09 5.32
C ARG A 41 9.85 -1.35 4.51
N ILE A 42 9.09 -1.53 3.42
CA ILE A 42 9.24 -2.66 2.51
C ILE A 42 10.63 -2.65 1.88
N ASP A 43 11.13 -1.49 1.47
CA ASP A 43 12.48 -1.34 0.92
C ASP A 43 13.55 -1.77 1.94
N THR A 44 13.44 -1.32 3.19
CA THR A 44 14.34 -1.74 4.27
C THR A 44 14.30 -3.26 4.48
N LEU A 45 13.11 -3.85 4.55
CA LEU A 45 12.96 -5.30 4.69
C LEU A 45 13.51 -6.05 3.47
N GLY A 46 13.39 -5.48 2.28
CA GLY A 46 13.99 -6.03 1.06
C GLY A 46 15.52 -6.13 1.15
N HIS A 47 16.17 -5.08 1.65
CA HIS A 47 17.63 -5.09 1.88
C HIS A 47 18.06 -6.10 2.96
N GLU A 48 17.28 -6.22 4.04
CA GLU A 48 17.55 -7.22 5.08
C GLU A 48 17.39 -8.65 4.55
N ALA A 49 16.35 -8.88 3.74
CA ALA A 49 16.13 -10.16 3.08
C ALA A 49 17.25 -10.49 2.09
N GLU A 50 17.71 -9.53 1.31
CA GLU A 50 18.85 -9.67 0.40
C GLU A 50 20.11 -10.08 1.15
N ALA A 51 20.41 -9.39 2.26
CA ALA A 51 21.56 -9.71 3.10
C ALA A 51 21.45 -11.14 3.68
N SER A 52 20.24 -11.55 4.08
CA SER A 52 20.00 -12.89 4.60
C SER A 52 20.11 -13.96 3.52
N ALA A 53 19.74 -13.64 2.29
CA ALA A 53 19.78 -14.56 1.16
C ALA A 53 21.19 -14.72 0.55
N ALA A 54 22.11 -13.80 0.82
CA ALA A 54 23.44 -13.76 0.21
C ALA A 54 24.26 -15.06 0.43
N ALA A 55 23.96 -15.79 1.51
CA ALA A 55 24.61 -17.07 1.83
C ALA A 55 23.93 -18.28 1.17
N LEU A 56 22.78 -18.10 0.51
CA LEU A 56 22.00 -19.19 -0.09
C LEU A 56 22.38 -19.36 -1.56
N GLN A 57 22.95 -20.51 -1.89
CA GLN A 57 23.22 -20.90 -3.28
C GLN A 57 22.00 -21.64 -3.85
N ALA A 58 20.99 -20.88 -4.26
CA ALA A 58 19.79 -21.44 -4.88
C ALA A 58 19.85 -21.29 -6.41
N ARG A 59 19.33 -22.29 -7.12
CA ARG A 59 19.21 -22.23 -8.59
C ARG A 59 18.37 -21.04 -9.05
N TYR A 60 17.34 -20.72 -8.26
CA TYR A 60 16.49 -19.55 -8.46
C TYR A 60 16.61 -18.65 -7.25
N ALA A 61 16.90 -17.41 -7.47
CA ALA A 61 16.98 -16.42 -6.43
C ALA A 61 15.95 -15.30 -6.68
N PHE A 62 15.60 -14.60 -5.61
CA PHE A 62 14.75 -13.42 -5.72
C PHE A 62 15.58 -12.26 -6.26
N ASP A 63 15.06 -11.56 -7.27
CA ASP A 63 15.74 -10.40 -7.88
C ASP A 63 15.47 -9.12 -7.07
N TYR A 64 16.27 -8.93 -6.04
CA TYR A 64 16.17 -7.75 -5.16
C TYR A 64 16.41 -6.45 -5.90
N SER A 65 17.31 -6.43 -6.87
CA SER A 65 17.60 -5.22 -7.66
C SER A 65 16.40 -4.77 -8.47
N ARG A 66 15.69 -5.71 -9.08
CA ARG A 66 14.46 -5.42 -9.82
C ARG A 66 13.33 -4.99 -8.90
N PHE A 67 13.18 -5.66 -7.78
CA PHE A 67 12.21 -5.34 -6.76
C PHE A 67 12.41 -3.92 -6.20
N THR A 68 13.62 -3.54 -5.82
CA THR A 68 13.94 -2.20 -5.31
C THR A 68 13.66 -1.11 -6.35
N ARG A 69 13.98 -1.37 -7.62
CA ARG A 69 13.64 -0.41 -8.70
C ARG A 69 12.15 -0.21 -8.88
N ASP A 70 11.37 -1.27 -8.76
CA ASP A 70 9.91 -1.18 -8.84
C ASP A 70 9.33 -0.42 -7.63
N LEU A 71 9.83 -0.64 -6.43
CA LEU A 71 9.47 0.14 -5.23
C LEU A 71 9.78 1.64 -5.43
N GLU A 72 10.94 1.96 -5.96
CA GLU A 72 11.31 3.36 -6.21
C GLU A 72 10.39 4.02 -7.23
N ARG A 73 9.99 3.32 -8.29
CA ARG A 73 9.00 3.83 -9.25
C ARG A 73 7.64 4.08 -8.61
N MET A 74 7.18 3.16 -7.75
CA MET A 74 5.93 3.36 -7.01
C MET A 74 6.02 4.58 -6.10
N ARG A 75 7.12 4.74 -5.35
CA ARG A 75 7.35 5.90 -4.49
C ARG A 75 7.37 7.20 -5.29
N GLN A 76 8.10 7.22 -6.40
CA GLN A 76 8.19 8.39 -7.27
C GLN A 76 6.81 8.76 -7.82
N GLY A 77 6.05 7.80 -8.32
CA GLY A 77 4.70 8.06 -8.85
C GLY A 77 3.74 8.66 -7.82
N ILE A 78 3.78 8.19 -6.58
CA ILE A 78 2.96 8.76 -5.49
C ILE A 78 3.47 10.15 -5.12
N THR A 79 4.78 10.34 -5.03
CA THR A 79 5.39 11.65 -4.71
C THR A 79 5.04 12.69 -5.76
N ASP A 80 5.09 12.34 -7.03
CA ASP A 80 4.74 13.23 -8.14
C ASP A 80 3.26 13.62 -8.12
N TYR A 81 2.39 12.69 -7.72
CA TYR A 81 0.97 12.98 -7.53
C TYR A 81 0.72 13.93 -6.36
N LEU A 82 1.39 13.71 -5.23
CA LEU A 82 1.25 14.56 -4.04
C LEU A 82 1.87 15.94 -4.22
N HIS A 83 2.90 16.04 -5.04
CA HIS A 83 3.63 17.29 -5.32
C HIS A 83 3.73 17.51 -6.83
N PRO A 84 2.64 17.88 -7.51
CA PRO A 84 2.66 18.04 -8.95
C PRO A 84 3.59 19.18 -9.35
N TYR A 85 4.78 18.80 -9.78
CA TYR A 85 5.72 19.68 -10.42
C TYR A 85 5.38 19.74 -11.90
N ARG A 86 4.79 20.83 -12.38
CA ARG A 86 4.45 21.11 -13.79
C ARG A 86 4.34 19.84 -14.65
N ALA A 87 3.20 19.60 -15.27
CA ALA A 87 2.86 18.44 -16.08
C ALA A 87 4.09 17.73 -16.70
N GLN A 88 4.65 16.76 -16.01
CA GLN A 88 5.63 15.86 -16.61
C GLN A 88 4.87 14.74 -17.33
N PRO A 89 5.29 14.35 -18.55
CA PRO A 89 4.71 13.19 -19.20
C PRO A 89 4.87 11.97 -18.29
N ARG A 90 3.78 11.21 -18.12
CA ARG A 90 3.84 9.94 -17.38
C ARG A 90 4.88 9.04 -18.00
N ASP A 91 5.79 8.55 -17.19
CA ASP A 91 6.68 7.49 -17.58
C ASP A 91 5.84 6.21 -17.78
N PRO A 92 5.75 5.67 -19.01
CA PRO A 92 4.93 4.49 -19.29
C PRO A 92 5.61 3.17 -18.89
N VAL A 93 6.69 3.20 -18.12
CA VAL A 93 7.42 2.00 -17.75
C VAL A 93 6.63 1.18 -16.74
N GLU A 94 6.20 0.00 -17.16
CA GLU A 94 5.51 -0.96 -16.29
C GLU A 94 6.47 -1.55 -15.24
N LEU A 95 5.89 -1.95 -14.10
CA LEU A 95 6.60 -2.75 -13.11
C LEU A 95 6.90 -4.12 -13.71
N SER A 96 8.09 -4.67 -13.44
CA SER A 96 8.46 -5.97 -14.00
C SER A 96 7.65 -7.12 -13.42
N GLY A 97 7.31 -7.06 -12.12
CA GLY A 97 6.53 -8.09 -11.43
C GLY A 97 7.18 -9.47 -11.36
N ASP A 98 8.26 -9.67 -12.07
CA ASP A 98 9.04 -10.92 -12.06
C ASP A 98 10.37 -10.68 -11.34
N TYR A 99 10.46 -11.21 -10.12
CA TYR A 99 11.62 -11.03 -9.21
C TYR A 99 12.44 -12.31 -9.05
N ARG A 100 12.33 -13.24 -10.01
CA ARG A 100 13.15 -14.43 -10.08
C ARG A 100 14.28 -14.23 -11.07
N HIS A 101 15.49 -14.57 -10.68
CA HIS A 101 16.59 -14.68 -11.63
C HIS A 101 17.27 -16.05 -11.50
N GLU A 102 17.82 -16.51 -12.58
CA GLU A 102 18.56 -17.75 -12.63
C GLU A 102 20.02 -17.49 -12.29
N SER A 103 20.54 -18.21 -11.29
CA SER A 103 21.93 -18.05 -10.87
C SER A 103 22.86 -18.74 -11.87
N PRO A 104 23.88 -18.05 -12.42
CA PRO A 104 24.78 -18.64 -13.42
C PRO A 104 25.59 -19.84 -12.90
N GLU A 105 25.75 -19.94 -11.59
CA GLU A 105 26.56 -21.00 -10.96
C GLU A 105 25.83 -22.34 -10.79
N ALA A 106 24.52 -22.38 -11.08
CA ALA A 106 23.71 -23.59 -10.93
C ALA A 106 23.61 -24.45 -12.22
N GLN A 107 24.36 -24.10 -13.25
CA GLN A 107 24.44 -24.95 -14.45
C GLN A 107 25.47 -26.07 -14.23
N PRO A 108 25.09 -27.34 -14.47
CA PRO A 108 26.01 -28.46 -14.38
C PRO A 108 27.10 -28.40 -15.45
#